data_8077879427cf862762b85502a90069dd
#
_entry.id   8077879427cf862762b85502a90069dd
#
_cell.length_a   1.000
_cell.length_b   1.000
_cell.length_c   1.000
_cell.angle_alpha   90.00
_cell.angle_beta   90.00
_cell.angle_gamma   90.00
#
_symmetry.space_group_name_H-M   'P 1'
#
loop_
_entity.id
_entity.type
_entity.pdbx_description
1 polymer ?
#
loop_
_entity_poly.entity_id
_entity_poly.type
_entity_poly.pdbx_seq_one_letter_code
_entity_poly.pdbx_strand_id
1 'polypeptide(L)'
;MKYNVLVIAGTTESRQVIEKLLGENPNARILASVATELGKEMLLEYDIDVHVGRLDQDGFLALLKENPCEKIIDASHPFAKIVSETVKKVAESADISYERYERTNLQYDYEGIVHVKDVQEAITLLNELKGNVFLTTGVNTAAAYMSGVENGAERL
;
A
#
# COMPACT_ATOMS: atom_id res chain seq x y z
N MET A 1 -15.13 14.24 -17.97
CA MET A 1 -15.03 15.20 -16.83
C MET A 1 -13.65 15.04 -16.21
N LYS A 2 -13.05 16.13 -15.70
CA LYS A 2 -11.70 16.08 -15.12
C LYS A 2 -11.78 15.90 -13.61
N TYR A 3 -10.95 15.01 -13.05
CA TYR A 3 -10.77 14.85 -11.60
C TYR A 3 -9.69 15.79 -11.07
N ASN A 4 -9.83 16.23 -9.83
CA ASN A 4 -8.77 16.98 -9.17
C ASN A 4 -7.62 16.04 -8.79
N VAL A 5 -7.96 14.84 -8.33
CA VAL A 5 -6.96 13.89 -7.84
C VAL A 5 -7.36 12.44 -8.09
N LEU A 6 -6.38 11.61 -8.46
CA LEU A 6 -6.42 10.16 -8.37
C LEU A 6 -5.73 9.73 -7.08
N VAL A 7 -6.42 9.02 -6.20
CA VAL A 7 -5.86 8.47 -4.96
C VAL A 7 -5.66 6.96 -5.13
N ILE A 8 -4.43 6.48 -5.00
CA ILE A 8 -4.15 5.05 -4.89
C ILE A 8 -4.45 4.65 -3.45
N ALA A 9 -5.51 3.88 -3.28
CA ALA A 9 -6.17 3.69 -1.99
C ALA A 9 -6.17 2.21 -1.52
N GLY A 10 -6.90 1.93 -0.46
CA GLY A 10 -7.01 0.60 0.15
C GLY A 10 -6.33 0.51 1.51
N THR A 11 -6.04 1.64 2.15
CA THR A 11 -5.44 1.73 3.48
C THR A 11 -6.20 2.72 4.35
N THR A 12 -5.97 2.72 5.65
CA THR A 12 -6.49 3.75 6.56
C THR A 12 -5.94 5.13 6.20
N GLU A 13 -4.68 5.18 5.79
CA GLU A 13 -4.00 6.41 5.37
C GLU A 13 -4.68 7.04 4.15
N SER A 14 -5.11 6.22 3.18
CA SER A 14 -5.84 6.73 2.02
C SER A 14 -7.19 7.35 2.38
N ARG A 15 -7.88 6.82 3.40
CA ARG A 15 -9.11 7.43 3.92
C ARG A 15 -8.83 8.80 4.54
N GLN A 16 -7.78 8.91 5.36
CA GLN A 16 -7.36 10.20 5.94
C GLN A 16 -7.03 11.24 4.87
N VAL A 17 -6.37 10.82 3.77
CA VAL A 17 -6.12 11.69 2.62
C VAL A 17 -7.42 12.17 1.98
N ILE A 18 -8.38 11.25 1.73
CA ILE A 18 -9.67 11.58 1.13
C ILE A 18 -10.46 12.53 2.04
N GLU A 19 -10.54 12.23 3.33
CA GLU A 19 -11.20 13.08 4.35
C GLU A 19 -10.62 14.50 4.35
N LYS A 20 -9.29 14.60 4.34
CA LYS A 20 -8.61 15.90 4.29
C LYS A 20 -8.93 16.66 3.02
N LEU A 21 -8.87 16.02 1.85
CA LEU A 21 -9.18 16.64 0.57
C LEU A 21 -10.61 17.15 0.50
N LEU A 22 -11.58 16.37 0.96
CA LEU A 22 -12.99 16.75 1.02
C LEU A 22 -13.25 17.83 2.08
N GLY A 23 -12.52 17.81 3.20
CA GLY A 23 -12.59 18.85 4.23
C GLY A 23 -12.06 20.20 3.75
N GLU A 24 -10.99 20.21 2.94
CA GLU A 24 -10.43 21.41 2.33
C GLU A 24 -11.29 21.93 1.15
N ASN A 25 -11.85 21.02 0.37
CA ASN A 25 -12.76 21.33 -0.74
C ASN A 25 -13.86 20.28 -0.87
N PRO A 26 -15.06 20.54 -0.31
CA PRO A 26 -16.18 19.59 -0.37
C PRO A 26 -16.67 19.25 -1.80
N ASN A 27 -16.29 20.06 -2.79
CA ASN A 27 -16.61 19.83 -4.21
C ASN A 27 -15.44 19.19 -4.97
N ALA A 28 -14.39 18.75 -4.29
CA ALA A 28 -13.26 18.09 -4.93
C ALA A 28 -13.73 16.81 -5.62
N ARG A 29 -13.36 16.66 -6.89
CA ARG A 29 -13.64 15.44 -7.65
C ARG A 29 -12.49 14.47 -7.46
N ILE A 30 -12.73 13.43 -6.69
CA ILE A 30 -11.75 12.41 -6.34
C ILE A 30 -12.10 11.12 -7.08
N LEU A 31 -11.10 10.52 -7.73
CA LEU A 31 -11.13 9.14 -8.20
C LEU A 31 -10.22 8.32 -7.30
N ALA A 32 -10.74 7.32 -6.62
CA ALA A 32 -9.93 6.37 -5.87
C ALA A 32 -9.69 5.10 -6.68
N SER A 33 -8.49 4.54 -6.63
CA SER A 33 -8.17 3.24 -7.21
C SER A 33 -7.84 2.26 -6.09
N VAL A 34 -8.60 1.16 -6.02
CA VAL A 34 -8.44 0.09 -5.03
C VAL A 34 -8.27 -1.26 -5.73
N ALA A 35 -7.51 -2.17 -5.11
CA ALA A 35 -7.25 -3.49 -5.69
C ALA A 35 -8.41 -4.49 -5.53
N THR A 36 -9.35 -4.26 -4.60
CA THR A 36 -10.36 -5.23 -4.18
C THR A 36 -11.70 -4.58 -3.88
N GLU A 37 -12.79 -5.35 -3.95
CA GLU A 37 -14.12 -4.89 -3.53
C GLU A 37 -14.15 -4.46 -2.06
N LEU A 38 -13.42 -5.16 -1.17
CA LEU A 38 -13.30 -4.76 0.23
C LEU A 38 -12.71 -3.35 0.37
N GLY A 39 -11.71 -3.02 -0.46
CA GLY A 39 -11.16 -1.65 -0.51
C GLY A 39 -12.20 -0.62 -0.92
N LYS A 40 -13.11 -0.96 -1.84
CA LYS A 40 -14.22 -0.10 -2.25
C LYS A 40 -15.24 0.06 -1.11
N GLU A 41 -15.59 -1.02 -0.42
CA GLU A 41 -16.53 -0.99 0.71
C GLU A 41 -16.08 0.00 1.79
N MET A 42 -14.76 0.10 2.03
CA MET A 42 -14.18 1.04 2.99
C MET A 42 -14.32 2.52 2.58
N LEU A 43 -14.71 2.80 1.32
CA LEU A 43 -14.84 4.14 0.77
C LEU A 43 -16.29 4.53 0.47
N LEU A 44 -17.28 3.67 0.75
CA LEU A 44 -18.71 3.90 0.43
C LEU A 44 -19.32 5.09 1.18
N GLU A 45 -18.71 5.52 2.28
CA GLU A 45 -19.18 6.68 3.05
C GLU A 45 -18.83 8.03 2.39
N TYR A 46 -17.91 8.03 1.41
CA TYR A 46 -17.48 9.25 0.72
C TYR A 46 -18.18 9.37 -0.64
N ASP A 47 -18.60 10.57 -1.01
CA ASP A 47 -19.15 10.88 -2.34
C ASP A 47 -18.01 11.04 -3.36
N ILE A 48 -17.39 9.92 -3.74
CA ILE A 48 -16.28 9.85 -4.69
C ILE A 48 -16.45 8.70 -5.66
N ASP A 49 -15.77 8.80 -6.81
CA ASP A 49 -15.71 7.70 -7.77
C ASP A 49 -14.63 6.69 -7.37
N VAL A 50 -14.91 5.39 -7.55
CA VAL A 50 -13.98 4.31 -7.17
C VAL A 50 -13.78 3.34 -8.33
N HIS A 51 -12.53 3.20 -8.78
CA HIS A 51 -12.10 2.12 -9.66
C HIS A 51 -11.66 0.91 -8.82
N VAL A 52 -12.18 -0.28 -9.17
CA VAL A 52 -11.81 -1.53 -8.49
C VAL A 52 -11.06 -2.44 -9.45
N GLY A 53 -9.93 -2.93 -9.01
CA GLY A 53 -9.08 -3.86 -9.74
C GLY A 53 -7.61 -3.49 -9.67
N ARG A 54 -6.76 -4.50 -9.85
CA ARG A 54 -5.32 -4.28 -9.96
C ARG A 54 -5.01 -3.79 -11.37
N LEU A 55 -4.28 -2.72 -11.47
CA LEU A 55 -3.82 -2.14 -12.72
C LEU A 55 -2.30 -2.27 -12.84
N ASP A 56 -1.86 -2.60 -14.05
CA ASP A 56 -0.50 -2.42 -14.50
C ASP A 56 -0.30 -1.03 -15.09
N GLN A 57 0.85 -0.77 -15.68
CA GLN A 57 1.17 0.52 -16.27
C GLN A 57 0.18 0.94 -17.37
N ASP A 58 -0.16 0.03 -18.27
CA ASP A 58 -1.08 0.29 -19.39
C ASP A 58 -2.52 0.53 -18.87
N GLY A 59 -2.93 -0.23 -17.85
CA GLY A 59 -4.20 -0.05 -17.17
C GLY A 59 -4.33 1.32 -16.51
N PHE A 60 -3.28 1.80 -15.82
CA PHE A 60 -3.29 3.16 -15.26
C PHE A 60 -3.30 4.25 -16.34
N LEU A 61 -2.56 4.07 -17.42
CA LEU A 61 -2.58 5.02 -18.55
C LEU A 61 -3.97 5.07 -19.20
N ALA A 62 -4.64 3.93 -19.36
CA ALA A 62 -5.99 3.87 -19.88
C ALA A 62 -6.98 4.55 -18.91
N LEU A 63 -6.88 4.27 -17.60
CA LEU A 63 -7.71 4.91 -16.58
C LEU A 63 -7.58 6.44 -16.62
N LEU A 64 -6.35 6.96 -16.69
CA LEU A 64 -6.08 8.39 -16.76
C LEU A 64 -6.56 9.04 -18.07
N LYS A 65 -6.51 8.31 -19.19
CA LYS A 65 -7.03 8.78 -20.47
C LYS A 65 -8.55 8.97 -20.43
N GLU A 66 -9.27 8.05 -19.80
CA GLU A 66 -10.71 8.11 -19.62
C GLU A 66 -11.11 9.10 -18.52
N ASN A 67 -10.28 9.19 -17.49
CA ASN A 67 -10.50 9.97 -16.27
C ASN A 67 -9.31 10.91 -16.01
N PRO A 68 -9.17 12.00 -16.78
CA PRO A 68 -8.05 12.93 -16.59
C PRO A 68 -8.05 13.52 -15.18
N CYS A 69 -6.87 13.57 -14.56
CA CYS A 69 -6.66 14.18 -13.25
C CYS A 69 -5.51 15.18 -13.26
N GLU A 70 -5.46 16.02 -12.23
CA GLU A 70 -4.40 17.04 -12.08
C GLU A 70 -3.24 16.52 -11.24
N LYS A 71 -3.51 15.59 -10.35
CA LYS A 71 -2.54 15.06 -9.37
C LYS A 71 -2.83 13.61 -9.06
N ILE A 72 -1.78 12.85 -8.76
CA ILE A 72 -1.87 11.50 -8.21
C ILE A 72 -1.32 11.52 -6.78
N ILE A 73 -2.09 11.02 -5.82
CA ILE A 73 -1.64 10.78 -4.45
C ILE A 73 -1.59 9.28 -4.22
N ASP A 74 -0.40 8.76 -4.02
CA ASP A 74 -0.20 7.36 -3.71
C ASP A 74 -0.20 7.15 -2.18
N ALA A 75 -1.33 6.71 -1.66
CA ALA A 75 -1.52 6.33 -0.27
C ALA A 75 -1.67 4.79 -0.11
N SER A 76 -1.09 4.02 -1.03
CA SER A 76 -1.05 2.56 -0.93
C SER A 76 -0.16 2.10 0.24
N HIS A 77 -0.32 0.84 0.64
CA HIS A 77 0.46 0.27 1.74
C HIS A 77 1.97 0.40 1.50
N PRO A 78 2.79 0.71 2.53
CA PRO A 78 4.25 0.86 2.38
C PRO A 78 4.94 -0.34 1.72
N PHE A 79 4.39 -1.55 1.88
CA PHE A 79 4.93 -2.76 1.24
C PHE A 79 4.42 -3.00 -0.18
N ALA A 80 3.53 -2.19 -0.70
CA ALA A 80 3.01 -2.29 -2.06
C ALA A 80 3.94 -1.58 -3.07
N LYS A 81 5.24 -1.87 -3.03
CA LYS A 81 6.29 -1.22 -3.83
C LYS A 81 6.00 -1.24 -5.33
N ILE A 82 5.47 -2.37 -5.84
CA ILE A 82 5.20 -2.53 -7.28
C ILE A 82 4.20 -1.49 -7.77
N VAL A 83 3.07 -1.29 -7.08
CA VAL A 83 2.07 -0.30 -7.51
C VAL A 83 2.62 1.11 -7.38
N SER A 84 3.37 1.43 -6.33
CA SER A 84 3.98 2.76 -6.16
C SER A 84 4.97 3.09 -7.27
N GLU A 85 5.85 2.17 -7.64
CA GLU A 85 6.78 2.33 -8.76
C GLU A 85 6.06 2.47 -10.10
N THR A 86 5.01 1.66 -10.31
CA THR A 86 4.19 1.71 -11.53
C THR A 86 3.50 3.07 -11.66
N VAL A 87 2.81 3.52 -10.62
CA VAL A 87 2.07 4.78 -10.63
C VAL A 87 3.00 5.99 -10.76
N LYS A 88 4.18 5.93 -10.14
CA LYS A 88 5.19 6.99 -10.30
C LYS A 88 5.65 7.12 -11.76
N LYS A 89 5.96 6.00 -12.42
CA LYS A 89 6.32 5.99 -13.86
C LYS A 89 5.18 6.50 -14.75
N VAL A 90 3.94 6.12 -14.43
CA VAL A 90 2.76 6.61 -15.14
C VAL A 90 2.62 8.12 -15.00
N ALA A 91 2.75 8.65 -13.78
CA ALA A 91 2.68 10.08 -13.51
C ALA A 91 3.75 10.85 -14.30
N GLU A 92 5.00 10.37 -14.31
CA GLU A 92 6.10 10.93 -15.07
C GLU A 92 5.82 10.94 -16.58
N SER A 93 5.29 9.82 -17.13
CA SER A 93 4.99 9.71 -18.56
C SER A 93 3.79 10.54 -19.01
N ALA A 94 2.85 10.80 -18.11
CA ALA A 94 1.63 11.58 -18.37
C ALA A 94 1.78 13.06 -17.98
N ASP A 95 2.93 13.51 -17.49
CA ASP A 95 3.20 14.85 -16.97
C ASP A 95 2.19 15.27 -15.89
N ILE A 96 1.89 14.34 -14.96
CA ILE A 96 0.96 14.54 -13.85
C ILE A 96 1.76 14.61 -12.55
N SER A 97 1.41 15.55 -11.67
CA SER A 97 2.03 15.67 -10.34
C SER A 97 1.81 14.42 -9.52
N TYR A 98 2.87 13.86 -8.93
CA TYR A 98 2.84 12.68 -8.06
C TYR A 98 3.30 13.03 -6.66
N GLU A 99 2.55 12.57 -5.67
CA GLU A 99 2.88 12.67 -4.25
C GLU A 99 2.69 11.32 -3.56
N ARG A 100 3.69 10.87 -2.81
CA ARG A 100 3.58 9.71 -1.95
C ARG A 100 3.15 10.14 -0.55
N TYR A 101 2.06 9.56 -0.06
CA TYR A 101 1.61 9.74 1.32
C TYR A 101 1.87 8.46 2.12
N GLU A 102 2.79 8.56 3.05
CA GLU A 102 3.13 7.45 3.96
C GLU A 102 3.00 7.91 5.40
N ARG A 103 2.48 7.01 6.23
CA ARG A 103 2.54 7.20 7.67
C ARG A 103 4.01 7.24 8.10
N THR A 104 4.36 8.17 8.98
CA THR A 104 5.67 8.16 9.62
C THR A 104 5.88 6.82 10.30
N ASN A 105 6.87 6.05 9.84
CA ASN A 105 7.24 4.80 10.48
C ASN A 105 7.66 5.09 11.91
N LEU A 106 6.91 4.55 12.87
CA LEU A 106 7.34 4.54 14.26
C LEU A 106 8.56 3.61 14.35
N GLN A 107 9.73 4.18 14.55
CA GLN A 107 10.90 3.40 14.92
C GLN A 107 10.77 3.06 16.39
N TYR A 108 10.58 1.77 16.66
CA TYR A 108 10.66 1.24 18.01
C TYR A 108 12.09 0.82 18.26
N ASP A 109 12.71 1.43 19.24
CA ASP A 109 14.07 1.08 19.70
C ASP A 109 13.98 0.86 21.22
N TYR A 110 13.77 -0.38 21.61
CA TYR A 110 13.77 -0.79 23.02
C TYR A 110 14.55 -2.10 23.18
N GLU A 111 15.00 -2.37 24.38
CA GLU A 111 15.74 -3.58 24.71
C GLU A 111 14.98 -4.84 24.26
N GLY A 112 15.66 -5.70 23.50
CA GLY A 112 15.09 -6.94 22.93
C GLY A 112 14.60 -6.84 21.48
N ILE A 113 14.56 -5.64 20.87
CA ILE A 113 14.37 -5.55 19.42
C ILE A 113 15.66 -5.88 18.69
N VAL A 114 15.55 -6.79 17.71
CA VAL A 114 16.62 -7.07 16.76
C VAL A 114 16.15 -6.69 15.37
N HIS A 115 16.85 -5.75 14.74
CA HIS A 115 16.57 -5.35 13.37
C HIS A 115 17.33 -6.26 12.40
N VAL A 116 16.61 -6.78 11.42
CA VAL A 116 17.16 -7.62 10.36
C VAL A 116 16.84 -6.98 9.00
N LYS A 117 17.71 -7.18 8.02
CA LYS A 117 17.57 -6.53 6.71
C LYS A 117 16.60 -7.24 5.77
N ASP A 118 16.44 -8.56 5.94
CA ASP A 118 15.63 -9.39 5.07
C ASP A 118 15.13 -10.67 5.77
N VAL A 119 14.29 -11.42 5.06
CA VAL A 119 13.71 -12.69 5.55
C VAL A 119 14.79 -13.73 5.85
N GLN A 120 15.87 -13.78 5.07
CA GLN A 120 16.93 -14.77 5.23
C GLN A 120 17.71 -14.54 6.52
N GLU A 121 18.02 -13.30 6.83
CA GLU A 121 18.69 -12.92 8.09
C GLU A 121 17.79 -13.21 9.30
N ALA A 122 16.47 -12.93 9.17
CA ALA A 122 15.49 -13.30 10.19
C ALA A 122 15.45 -14.81 10.45
N ILE A 123 15.43 -15.64 9.40
CA ILE A 123 15.45 -17.10 9.52
C ILE A 123 16.73 -17.57 10.21
N THR A 124 17.87 -17.02 9.85
CA THR A 124 19.15 -17.35 10.47
C THR A 124 19.12 -17.09 11.98
N LEU A 125 18.64 -15.90 12.37
CA LEU A 125 18.49 -15.54 13.78
C LEU A 125 17.50 -16.45 14.50
N LEU A 126 16.36 -16.76 13.90
CA LEU A 126 15.35 -17.64 14.51
C LEU A 126 15.84 -19.06 14.72
N ASN A 127 16.79 -19.55 13.92
CA ASN A 127 17.42 -20.86 14.09
C ASN A 127 18.45 -20.89 15.23
N GLU A 128 18.97 -19.74 15.63
CA GLU A 128 19.82 -19.61 16.82
C GLU A 128 19.00 -19.53 18.12
N LEU A 129 17.74 -19.09 18.01
CA LEU A 129 16.82 -18.93 19.14
C LEU A 129 16.02 -20.20 19.40
N LYS A 130 15.67 -20.43 20.67
CA LYS A 130 14.80 -21.53 21.09
C LYS A 130 13.39 -21.02 21.41
N GLY A 131 12.40 -21.91 21.27
CA GLY A 131 11.02 -21.63 21.63
C GLY A 131 10.12 -21.34 20.42
N ASN A 132 8.87 -21.02 20.71
CA ASN A 132 7.85 -20.74 19.71
C ASN A 132 7.99 -19.31 19.18
N VAL A 133 7.60 -19.12 17.94
CA VAL A 133 7.66 -17.83 17.23
C VAL A 133 6.25 -17.42 16.85
N PHE A 134 5.86 -16.21 17.19
CA PHE A 134 4.63 -15.61 16.69
C PHE A 134 4.94 -14.79 15.44
N LEU A 135 4.57 -15.31 14.27
CA LEU A 135 4.84 -14.69 12.98
C LEU A 135 3.74 -13.69 12.64
N THR A 136 4.07 -12.40 12.58
CA THR A 136 3.13 -11.31 12.23
C THR A 136 3.37 -10.71 10.84
N THR A 137 4.20 -11.37 10.02
CA THR A 137 4.49 -10.93 8.66
C THR A 137 3.36 -11.31 7.69
N GLY A 138 3.33 -10.64 6.52
CA GLY A 138 2.34 -10.94 5.50
C GLY A 138 2.48 -12.35 4.90
N VAL A 139 1.40 -12.87 4.32
CA VAL A 139 1.32 -14.23 3.74
C VAL A 139 2.38 -14.54 2.69
N ASN A 140 2.88 -13.51 2.00
CA ASN A 140 3.90 -13.66 0.95
C ASN A 140 5.24 -14.20 1.48
N THR A 141 5.55 -13.99 2.76
CA THR A 141 6.79 -14.44 3.40
C THR A 141 6.60 -15.68 4.28
N ALA A 142 5.36 -16.03 4.59
CA ALA A 142 5.05 -17.15 5.49
C ALA A 142 5.67 -18.48 5.04
N ALA A 143 5.59 -18.80 3.73
CA ALA A 143 6.15 -20.01 3.17
C ALA A 143 7.68 -20.08 3.33
N ALA A 144 8.38 -18.94 3.21
CA ALA A 144 9.83 -18.88 3.39
C ALA A 144 10.22 -19.17 4.86
N TYR A 145 9.48 -18.62 5.83
CA TYR A 145 9.70 -18.90 7.24
C TYR A 145 9.40 -20.36 7.57
N MET A 146 8.26 -20.89 7.09
CA MET A 146 7.88 -22.30 7.30
C MET A 146 8.94 -23.29 6.81
N SER A 147 9.58 -22.99 5.70
CA SER A 147 10.61 -23.88 5.11
C SER A 147 12.02 -23.63 5.64
N GLY A 148 12.33 -22.41 6.08
CA GLY A 148 13.68 -22.01 6.48
C GLY A 148 13.95 -22.09 7.98
N VAL A 149 12.91 -22.01 8.82
CA VAL A 149 13.05 -22.15 10.27
C VAL A 149 13.08 -23.64 10.64
N GLU A 150 14.07 -24.05 11.45
CA GLU A 150 14.15 -25.40 11.98
C GLU A 150 12.90 -25.75 12.80
N ASN A 151 12.27 -26.88 12.47
CA ASN A 151 10.98 -27.31 13.03
C ASN A 151 9.87 -26.25 12.85
N GLY A 152 9.88 -25.54 11.71
CA GLY A 152 8.97 -24.42 11.43
C GLY A 152 7.50 -24.77 11.65
N ALA A 153 7.06 -25.98 11.27
CA ALA A 153 5.68 -26.46 11.47
C ALA A 153 5.25 -26.57 12.95
N GLU A 154 6.20 -26.68 13.87
CA GLU A 154 5.92 -26.82 15.32
C GLU A 154 6.16 -25.49 16.07
N ARG A 155 7.03 -24.62 15.53
CA ARG A 155 7.49 -23.41 16.20
C ARG A 155 6.73 -22.15 15.77
N LEU A 156 6.16 -22.12 14.55
CA LEU A 156 5.49 -20.96 13.94
C LEU A 156 3.98 -20.99 14.11
#